data_bba05d4f349b5957fec71ecaa49748c2
#
_entry.id   bba05d4f349b5957fec71ecaa49748c2
#
_cell.length_a   1.000
_cell.length_b   1.000
_cell.length_c   1.000
_cell.angle_alpha   90.00
_cell.angle_beta   90.00
_cell.angle_gamma   90.00
#
_symmetry.space_group_name_H-M   'P 1'
#
loop_
_entity.id
_entity.type
_entity.pdbx_description
1 polymer ?
#
loop_
_entity_poly.entity_id
_entity_poly.type
_entity_poly.pdbx_seq_one_letter_code
_entity_poly.pdbx_strand_id
1 'polypeptide(L)'
;MPVSTPYGRYLRLVWKAIIVRRSPAQSKFPPTSQLLPTAAANGALNRPKIMHYQSQQQRQKHTTQKKIKKAIFYCLIAIFFCWNTANLPTIAQNTGQGGLNGQEMRNLLDRGNLTEAVTRIEETWEEDYQTYFEQDFDTRAKTAEAISKTLSRLAVQTKKKPALIYAIPRTDQLELILILPDRPPILRSIPEAKQEKLLSVVQELGSEITNPVKLNTTSYLEPAQQLYKWIVAPLETDLQTAKIETLLFCAGAGLRTVPLAAMHDGKQFLIQKYSLARIPAFNLIDINYADLRNVQVLGMGASDFAETANKEPLPAVPLELGAIARQWPGQSFLNEDFTIVNLQSQRLQQRYGIIHLATHAEFRPGTPNNSYIQFWDTQLRLDQMRELKWNNPPLELLVLSACRTALGDKEAELGFAGLALQSGAKSALASLWYVSDAGTLALMTEFYQQLKIRKPNDPPIIKAEALRQAQIAEIEGKVTIERGQLRSARGDIPLPPSIPKLDSKDLSHPYYWAAFSIIGSPW
;
A
#
# COMPACT_ATOMS: atom_id res chain seq x y z
N MET A 1 -7.27 9.78 47.91
CA MET A 1 -5.85 10.08 48.22
C MET A 1 -5.09 9.87 46.91
N PRO A 2 -4.54 10.90 46.27
CA PRO A 2 -3.77 10.72 45.03
C PRO A 2 -2.28 10.52 45.35
N VAL A 3 -1.72 9.50 44.71
CA VAL A 3 -0.31 9.14 44.77
C VAL A 3 0.48 10.13 43.89
N SER A 4 1.38 10.88 44.50
CA SER A 4 2.29 11.80 43.82
C SER A 4 3.48 11.04 43.24
N THR A 5 3.64 11.06 41.91
CA THR A 5 4.84 10.54 41.24
C THR A 5 5.93 11.60 41.10
N PRO A 6 7.22 11.23 41.15
CA PRO A 6 8.36 12.18 41.26
C PRO A 6 8.70 12.95 39.99
N TYR A 7 7.95 12.82 38.91
CA TYR A 7 8.25 13.46 37.62
C TYR A 7 7.83 14.92 37.46
N GLY A 8 7.09 15.46 38.44
CA GLY A 8 6.60 16.85 38.38
C GLY A 8 7.63 17.94 38.71
N ARG A 9 8.79 17.61 39.25
CA ARG A 9 9.79 18.61 39.71
C ARG A 9 10.87 18.96 38.67
N TYR A 10 11.11 18.12 37.68
CA TYR A 10 12.15 18.39 36.67
C TYR A 10 11.69 19.34 35.55
N LEU A 11 10.43 19.37 35.20
CA LEU A 11 9.89 20.25 34.16
C LEU A 11 9.78 21.73 34.58
N ARG A 12 9.73 22.05 35.88
CA ARG A 12 9.69 23.44 36.36
C ARG A 12 11.06 24.14 36.40
N LEU A 13 12.16 23.42 36.39
CA LEU A 13 13.52 23.99 36.38
C LEU A 13 14.00 24.34 34.95
N VAL A 14 13.55 23.67 33.95
CA VAL A 14 13.91 23.96 32.53
C VAL A 14 13.18 25.20 32.01
N TRP A 15 11.93 25.46 32.46
CA TRP A 15 11.17 26.64 32.04
C TRP A 15 11.65 27.96 32.66
N LYS A 16 12.26 27.94 33.85
CA LYS A 16 12.82 29.13 34.48
C LYS A 16 14.13 29.62 33.85
N ALA A 17 14.87 28.80 33.15
CA ALA A 17 16.13 29.17 32.50
C ALA A 17 15.94 29.86 31.13
N ILE A 18 14.76 29.80 30.52
CA ILE A 18 14.49 30.34 29.18
C ILE A 18 13.83 31.74 29.22
N ILE A 19 13.28 32.17 30.36
CA ILE A 19 12.50 33.43 30.51
C ILE A 19 13.30 34.63 31.02
N VAL A 20 14.56 34.48 31.40
CA VAL A 20 15.37 35.59 31.96
C VAL A 20 16.38 36.15 30.95
N ARG A 21 15.99 36.48 29.76
CA ARG A 21 16.74 37.43 28.88
C ARG A 21 15.90 37.93 27.71
N ARG A 22 14.91 38.77 28.00
CA ARG A 22 14.42 39.78 27.09
C ARG A 22 13.76 40.92 27.87
N SER A 23 14.43 42.04 27.97
CA SER A 23 13.82 43.34 28.22
C SER A 23 14.38 44.35 27.22
N PRO A 24 13.56 45.29 26.73
CA PRO A 24 13.77 46.01 25.48
C PRO A 24 14.48 47.35 25.73
N ALA A 25 15.36 47.74 24.80
CA ALA A 25 15.86 49.09 24.72
C ALA A 25 15.15 49.84 23.59
N GLN A 26 14.55 50.93 23.97
CA GLN A 26 13.77 51.88 23.17
C GLN A 26 14.60 52.59 22.13
N SER A 27 14.00 52.80 20.98
CA SER A 27 14.40 53.67 19.88
C SER A 27 14.20 55.13 20.22
N LYS A 28 15.17 56.01 19.88
CA LYS A 28 14.94 57.42 19.58
C LYS A 28 15.77 57.82 18.37
N PHE A 29 15.10 58.18 17.30
CA PHE A 29 15.64 58.99 16.21
C PHE A 29 15.45 60.47 16.52
N PRO A 30 16.29 61.36 16.02
CA PRO A 30 15.84 62.49 15.26
C PRO A 30 16.69 62.79 13.99
N PRO A 31 16.32 63.85 13.18
CA PRO A 31 16.34 63.77 11.73
C PRO A 31 17.42 64.62 11.03
N THR A 32 17.61 64.25 9.77
CA THR A 32 18.09 65.05 8.60
C THR A 32 18.72 66.44 8.77
N SER A 33 19.92 66.64 8.18
CA SER A 33 20.09 67.56 7.02
C SER A 33 21.57 67.79 6.62
N GLN A 34 21.86 67.62 5.34
CA GLN A 34 22.61 68.45 4.39
C GLN A 34 24.14 68.65 4.50
N LEU A 35 24.74 68.48 3.30
CA LEU A 35 25.82 69.17 2.63
C LEU A 35 27.26 68.66 2.72
N LEU A 36 27.71 68.19 1.57
CA LEU A 36 29.09 68.20 1.07
C LEU A 36 29.62 69.70 0.94
N PRO A 37 30.95 69.99 0.84
CA PRO A 37 31.89 69.37 -0.05
C PRO A 37 33.40 69.37 0.39
N THR A 38 34.20 68.58 -0.40
CA THR A 38 35.58 68.78 -0.90
C THR A 38 36.80 68.94 -0.01
N ALA A 39 37.79 68.27 -0.46
CA ALA A 39 39.22 68.55 -0.66
C ALA A 39 40.27 67.86 0.21
N ALA A 40 40.97 67.04 -0.46
CA ALA A 40 42.43 66.81 -0.58
C ALA A 40 43.37 66.89 0.64
N ALA A 41 44.19 65.92 0.74
CA ALA A 41 45.65 65.90 0.88
C ALA A 41 46.25 65.12 2.06
N ASN A 42 47.05 64.13 1.69
CA ASN A 42 48.33 63.71 2.24
C ASN A 42 48.52 63.35 3.74
N GLY A 43 48.93 62.14 3.97
CA GLY A 43 49.64 61.76 5.19
C GLY A 43 49.73 60.26 5.45
N ALA A 44 50.72 59.62 4.85
CA ALA A 44 51.11 58.29 5.22
C ALA A 44 51.59 58.27 6.67
N LEU A 45 51.20 57.25 7.47
CA LEU A 45 52.06 56.52 8.40
C LEU A 45 51.30 55.52 9.30
N ASN A 46 51.81 54.30 9.28
CA ASN A 46 51.66 53.22 10.32
C ASN A 46 50.29 52.63 10.66
N ARG A 47 49.91 51.64 9.88
CA ARG A 47 49.00 50.56 10.37
C ARG A 47 49.57 49.19 10.04
N PRO A 48 50.20 48.46 10.97
CA PRO A 48 50.14 47.02 10.90
C PRO A 48 49.79 46.25 12.21
N LYS A 49 49.47 46.87 13.33
CA LYS A 49 49.24 46.09 14.57
C LYS A 49 47.76 45.83 14.96
N ILE A 50 46.82 46.53 14.41
CA ILE A 50 45.39 46.39 14.79
C ILE A 50 44.68 45.30 13.96
N MET A 51 45.10 45.03 12.72
CA MET A 51 44.50 43.96 11.88
C MET A 51 44.78 42.55 12.36
N HIS A 52 45.88 42.28 13.07
CA HIS A 52 46.23 40.94 13.55
C HIS A 52 45.41 40.50 14.75
N TYR A 53 44.98 41.46 15.59
CA TYR A 53 44.19 41.15 16.79
C TYR A 53 42.71 40.85 16.48
N GLN A 54 42.12 41.54 15.48
CA GLN A 54 40.75 41.31 15.03
C GLN A 54 40.63 39.99 14.26
N SER A 55 41.63 39.58 13.49
CA SER A 55 41.61 38.30 12.75
C SER A 55 41.73 37.07 13.68
N GLN A 56 42.47 37.21 14.79
CA GLN A 56 42.56 36.14 15.78
C GLN A 56 41.27 35.97 16.60
N GLN A 57 40.58 37.06 16.97
CA GLN A 57 39.29 36.96 17.65
C GLN A 57 38.17 36.40 16.74
N GLN A 58 38.16 36.74 15.45
CA GLN A 58 37.23 36.13 14.51
C GLN A 58 37.51 34.64 14.27
N ARG A 59 38.77 34.22 14.18
CA ARG A 59 39.15 32.79 14.08
C ARG A 59 38.79 32.00 15.33
N GLN A 60 38.95 32.56 16.54
CA GLN A 60 38.54 31.91 17.80
C GLN A 60 37.02 31.80 17.89
N LYS A 61 36.24 32.83 17.51
CA LYS A 61 34.78 32.76 17.48
C LYS A 61 34.29 31.73 16.49
N HIS A 62 34.91 31.62 15.32
CA HIS A 62 34.53 30.60 14.29
C HIS A 62 34.87 29.17 14.75
N THR A 63 35.97 28.97 15.44
CA THR A 63 36.37 27.65 15.96
C THR A 63 35.49 27.21 17.13
N THR A 64 35.11 28.13 18.00
CA THR A 64 34.20 27.87 19.12
C THR A 64 32.78 27.59 18.63
N GLN A 65 32.26 28.34 17.63
CA GLN A 65 30.98 28.05 17.01
C GLN A 65 30.95 26.69 16.27
N LYS A 66 32.05 26.28 15.61
CA LYS A 66 32.15 24.94 15.00
C LYS A 66 32.16 23.82 16.05
N LYS A 67 32.83 24.02 17.20
CA LYS A 67 32.83 23.05 18.30
C LYS A 67 31.46 22.95 18.96
N ILE A 68 30.77 24.07 19.18
CA ILE A 68 29.39 24.08 19.72
C ILE A 68 28.40 23.40 18.77
N LYS A 69 28.48 23.69 17.46
CA LYS A 69 27.61 23.03 16.45
C LYS A 69 27.87 21.51 16.39
N LYS A 70 29.14 21.07 16.47
CA LYS A 70 29.45 19.63 16.58
C LYS A 70 28.94 19.00 17.87
N ALA A 71 29.07 19.66 19.00
CA ALA A 71 28.54 19.14 20.26
C ALA A 71 27.02 19.04 20.29
N ILE A 72 26.31 20.04 19.72
CA ILE A 72 24.84 20.00 19.56
C ILE A 72 24.44 18.88 18.61
N PHE A 73 25.19 18.66 17.51
CA PHE A 73 24.93 17.58 16.56
C PHE A 73 25.11 16.18 17.21
N TYR A 74 26.15 15.98 18.01
CA TYR A 74 26.33 14.73 18.75
C TYR A 74 25.31 14.53 19.87
N CYS A 75 24.87 15.59 20.54
CA CYS A 75 23.78 15.53 21.52
C CYS A 75 22.44 15.18 20.83
N LEU A 76 22.14 15.74 19.65
CA LEU A 76 20.95 15.41 18.89
C LEU A 76 20.97 13.96 18.38
N ILE A 77 22.16 13.46 17.95
CA ILE A 77 22.32 12.05 17.58
C ILE A 77 22.14 11.14 18.80
N ALA A 78 22.69 11.50 19.96
CA ALA A 78 22.51 10.72 21.18
C ALA A 78 21.06 10.72 21.66
N ILE A 79 20.35 11.85 21.57
CA ILE A 79 18.91 11.94 21.85
C ILE A 79 18.10 11.11 20.84
N PHE A 80 18.46 11.15 19.57
CA PHE A 80 17.83 10.33 18.53
C PHE A 80 18.05 8.82 18.75
N PHE A 81 19.27 8.42 19.18
CA PHE A 81 19.56 7.03 19.55
C PHE A 81 18.85 6.62 20.85
N CYS A 82 18.82 7.47 21.87
CA CYS A 82 18.07 7.19 23.10
C CYS A 82 16.56 7.16 22.86
N TRP A 83 16.04 7.95 21.93
CA TRP A 83 14.61 7.93 21.58
C TRP A 83 14.23 6.70 20.75
N ASN A 84 15.14 6.22 19.88
CA ASN A 84 14.91 4.97 19.14
C ASN A 84 15.07 3.71 20.02
N THR A 85 15.87 3.74 21.08
CA THR A 85 15.96 2.61 22.02
C THR A 85 14.84 2.61 23.08
N ALA A 86 14.21 3.78 23.36
CA ALA A 86 13.05 3.88 24.24
C ALA A 86 11.72 3.59 23.55
N ASN A 87 11.68 3.60 22.22
CA ASN A 87 10.53 3.27 21.39
C ASN A 87 10.73 1.97 20.60
N LEU A 88 11.53 1.03 21.07
CA LEU A 88 11.29 -0.36 20.71
C LEU A 88 9.89 -0.67 21.25
N PRO A 89 8.90 -0.99 20.40
CA PRO A 89 7.64 -1.48 20.91
C PRO A 89 8.01 -2.72 21.73
N THR A 90 7.88 -2.61 23.04
CA THR A 90 7.67 -3.79 23.85
C THR A 90 6.53 -4.48 23.12
N ILE A 91 6.77 -5.65 22.55
CA ILE A 91 5.70 -6.55 22.12
C ILE A 91 4.95 -6.83 23.42
N ALA A 92 4.06 -5.92 23.79
CA ALA A 92 3.03 -6.20 24.75
C ALA A 92 2.30 -7.39 24.13
N GLN A 93 2.39 -8.52 24.78
CA GLN A 93 1.43 -9.60 24.63
C GLN A 93 0.06 -9.01 25.00
N ASN A 94 -0.50 -8.22 24.09
CA ASN A 94 -1.90 -7.91 24.11
C ASN A 94 -2.56 -9.16 23.55
N THR A 95 -2.91 -10.06 24.46
CA THR A 95 -3.95 -11.06 24.25
C THR A 95 -5.22 -10.26 23.99
N GLY A 96 -5.39 -9.79 22.73
CA GLY A 96 -6.61 -9.17 22.27
C GLY A 96 -7.75 -10.16 22.45
N GLN A 97 -8.70 -9.77 23.26
CA GLN A 97 -10.03 -10.35 23.24
C GLN A 97 -10.58 -10.16 21.82
N GLY A 98 -10.73 -11.24 21.08
CA GLY A 98 -11.21 -11.28 19.69
C GLY A 98 -10.48 -12.29 18.81
N GLY A 99 -9.26 -12.68 19.13
CA GLY A 99 -8.58 -13.77 18.43
C GLY A 99 -9.14 -15.12 18.85
N LEU A 100 -9.34 -16.01 17.88
CA LEU A 100 -9.51 -17.43 18.16
C LEU A 100 -8.64 -17.80 19.35
N ASN A 101 -9.25 -18.36 20.41
CA ASN A 101 -8.46 -18.95 21.48
C ASN A 101 -7.48 -19.91 20.80
N GLY A 102 -6.21 -19.55 20.75
CA GLY A 102 -5.20 -20.30 19.98
C GLY A 102 -5.15 -21.78 20.37
N GLN A 103 -5.66 -22.11 21.55
CA GLN A 103 -5.82 -23.48 22.02
C GLN A 103 -7.05 -24.16 21.40
N GLU A 104 -8.16 -23.46 21.23
CA GLU A 104 -9.38 -24.01 20.60
C GLU A 104 -9.13 -24.34 19.14
N MET A 105 -8.54 -23.39 18.38
CA MET A 105 -8.15 -23.65 16.99
C MET A 105 -7.17 -24.82 16.87
N ARG A 106 -6.18 -24.89 17.76
CA ARG A 106 -5.24 -26.00 17.83
C ARG A 106 -5.97 -27.33 17.99
N ASN A 107 -6.88 -27.38 18.93
CA ASN A 107 -7.67 -28.58 19.21
C ASN A 107 -8.53 -29.02 18.01
N LEU A 108 -9.10 -28.07 17.26
CA LEU A 108 -9.90 -28.41 16.07
C LEU A 108 -9.03 -28.94 14.94
N LEU A 109 -7.89 -28.34 14.70
CA LEU A 109 -6.92 -28.76 13.67
C LEU A 109 -6.29 -30.13 14.03
N ASP A 110 -5.87 -30.32 15.28
CA ASP A 110 -5.25 -31.56 15.77
C ASP A 110 -6.23 -32.74 15.74
N ARG A 111 -7.55 -32.50 15.90
CA ARG A 111 -8.60 -33.50 15.76
C ARG A 111 -9.03 -33.77 14.33
N GLY A 112 -8.48 -33.03 13.36
CA GLY A 112 -8.88 -33.09 11.95
C GLY A 112 -10.30 -32.59 11.66
N ASN A 113 -10.91 -31.81 12.58
CA ASN A 113 -12.24 -31.22 12.39
C ASN A 113 -12.14 -29.96 11.54
N LEU A 114 -11.76 -30.10 10.26
CA LEU A 114 -11.49 -29.01 9.36
C LEU A 114 -12.75 -28.19 9.00
N THR A 115 -13.92 -28.82 9.00
CA THR A 115 -15.18 -28.13 8.73
C THR A 115 -15.47 -27.08 9.80
N GLU A 116 -15.36 -27.45 11.07
CA GLU A 116 -15.55 -26.53 12.19
C GLU A 116 -14.41 -25.49 12.26
N ALA A 117 -13.17 -25.92 12.00
CA ALA A 117 -12.02 -25.02 11.95
C ALA A 117 -12.21 -23.91 10.92
N VAL A 118 -12.67 -24.22 9.69
CA VAL A 118 -12.96 -23.22 8.64
C VAL A 118 -14.07 -22.27 9.08
N THR A 119 -15.17 -22.81 9.65
CA THR A 119 -16.28 -21.96 10.14
C THR A 119 -15.78 -20.95 11.19
N ARG A 120 -14.95 -21.43 12.14
CA ARG A 120 -14.37 -20.56 13.18
C ARG A 120 -13.38 -19.52 12.63
N ILE A 121 -12.60 -19.86 11.60
CA ILE A 121 -11.72 -18.92 10.91
C ILE A 121 -12.56 -17.83 10.25
N GLU A 122 -13.61 -18.20 9.53
CA GLU A 122 -14.50 -17.26 8.88
C GLU A 122 -15.15 -16.30 9.89
N GLU A 123 -15.68 -16.81 11.01
CA GLU A 123 -16.26 -16.02 12.10
C GLU A 123 -15.22 -15.04 12.70
N THR A 124 -14.04 -15.56 13.07
CA THR A 124 -13.01 -14.73 13.73
C THR A 124 -12.48 -13.63 12.82
N TRP A 125 -12.25 -13.94 11.54
CA TRP A 125 -11.75 -12.92 10.63
C TRP A 125 -12.83 -11.93 10.23
N GLU A 126 -14.09 -12.31 10.20
CA GLU A 126 -15.21 -11.38 10.10
C GLU A 126 -15.24 -10.43 11.30
N GLU A 127 -15.12 -10.95 12.53
CA GLU A 127 -15.05 -10.16 13.77
C GLU A 127 -13.85 -9.17 13.75
N ASP A 128 -12.67 -9.56 13.22
CA ASP A 128 -11.53 -8.66 13.04
C ASP A 128 -11.92 -7.43 12.22
N TYR A 129 -12.62 -7.64 11.09
CA TYR A 129 -13.04 -6.54 10.20
C TYR A 129 -14.23 -5.75 10.76
N GLN A 130 -15.20 -6.41 11.42
CA GLN A 130 -16.30 -5.74 12.12
C GLN A 130 -15.77 -4.81 13.22
N THR A 131 -14.80 -5.30 14.00
CA THR A 131 -14.16 -4.51 15.07
C THR A 131 -13.36 -3.35 14.49
N TYR A 132 -12.55 -3.59 13.45
CA TYR A 132 -11.71 -2.55 12.84
C TYR A 132 -12.54 -1.45 12.18
N PHE A 133 -13.61 -1.79 11.47
CA PHE A 133 -14.48 -0.83 10.78
C PHE A 133 -15.65 -0.35 11.63
N GLU A 134 -15.79 -0.82 12.87
CA GLU A 134 -16.91 -0.53 13.77
C GLU A 134 -18.27 -0.79 13.09
N GLN A 135 -18.39 -1.95 12.44
CA GLN A 135 -19.49 -2.24 11.54
C GLN A 135 -19.91 -3.71 11.57
N ASP A 136 -21.22 -3.97 11.63
CA ASP A 136 -21.83 -5.28 11.42
C ASP A 136 -22.03 -5.55 9.92
N PHE A 137 -21.61 -6.71 9.43
CA PHE A 137 -21.73 -7.12 8.03
C PHE A 137 -22.94 -8.04 7.77
N ASP A 138 -23.69 -8.44 8.81
CA ASP A 138 -24.89 -9.31 8.72
C ASP A 138 -24.67 -10.51 7.80
N THR A 139 -23.55 -11.22 7.98
CA THR A 139 -23.22 -12.43 7.22
C THR A 139 -23.36 -13.68 8.10
N ARG A 140 -23.33 -14.84 7.47
CA ARG A 140 -23.22 -16.13 8.16
C ARG A 140 -21.98 -16.85 7.68
N ALA A 141 -21.15 -17.29 8.62
CA ALA A 141 -19.99 -18.07 8.33
C ALA A 141 -20.36 -19.30 7.48
N LYS A 142 -19.57 -19.53 6.44
CA LYS A 142 -19.79 -20.66 5.52
C LYS A 142 -18.93 -21.83 5.96
N THR A 143 -19.52 -23.02 5.90
CA THR A 143 -18.77 -24.27 6.11
C THR A 143 -17.83 -24.54 4.94
N ALA A 144 -16.81 -25.36 5.16
CA ALA A 144 -15.87 -25.77 4.11
C ALA A 144 -16.58 -26.40 2.89
N GLU A 145 -17.65 -27.17 3.11
CA GLU A 145 -18.44 -27.79 2.05
C GLU A 145 -19.23 -26.76 1.25
N ALA A 146 -19.81 -25.76 1.91
CA ALA A 146 -20.54 -24.67 1.25
C ALA A 146 -19.60 -23.83 0.38
N ILE A 147 -18.37 -23.56 0.87
CA ILE A 147 -17.31 -22.88 0.11
C ILE A 147 -16.93 -23.73 -1.10
N SER A 148 -16.60 -25.02 -0.90
CA SER A 148 -16.23 -25.96 -1.98
C SER A 148 -17.27 -26.01 -3.10
N LYS A 149 -18.56 -26.13 -2.77
CA LYS A 149 -19.67 -26.07 -3.73
C LYS A 149 -19.76 -24.72 -4.45
N THR A 150 -19.50 -23.63 -3.75
CA THR A 150 -19.50 -22.30 -4.37
C THR A 150 -18.35 -22.16 -5.36
N LEU A 151 -17.15 -22.65 -5.02
CA LEU A 151 -16.00 -22.68 -5.93
C LEU A 151 -16.29 -23.49 -7.20
N SER A 152 -17.01 -24.62 -7.07
CA SER A 152 -17.44 -25.43 -8.22
C SER A 152 -18.38 -24.69 -9.13
N ARG A 153 -19.38 -23.99 -8.59
CA ARG A 153 -20.30 -23.15 -9.36
C ARG A 153 -19.54 -22.04 -10.09
N LEU A 154 -18.61 -21.37 -9.42
CA LEU A 154 -17.79 -20.31 -10.01
C LEU A 154 -16.89 -20.84 -11.12
N ALA A 155 -16.33 -22.05 -10.98
CA ALA A 155 -15.56 -22.69 -12.04
C ALA A 155 -16.37 -22.88 -13.33
N VAL A 156 -17.66 -23.23 -13.21
CA VAL A 156 -18.56 -23.37 -14.36
C VAL A 156 -18.85 -22.00 -15.00
N GLN A 157 -19.14 -20.98 -14.19
CA GLN A 157 -19.52 -19.65 -14.66
C GLN A 157 -18.34 -18.91 -15.32
N THR A 158 -17.17 -18.95 -14.70
CA THR A 158 -15.99 -18.20 -15.14
C THR A 158 -15.11 -18.98 -16.12
N LYS A 159 -15.33 -20.29 -16.27
CA LYS A 159 -14.43 -21.22 -16.98
C LYS A 159 -13.00 -21.24 -16.42
N LYS A 160 -12.83 -20.79 -15.19
CA LYS A 160 -11.58 -20.78 -14.42
C LYS A 160 -11.82 -21.52 -13.11
N LYS A 161 -10.95 -22.48 -12.78
CA LYS A 161 -11.07 -23.26 -11.54
C LYS A 161 -10.43 -22.52 -10.38
N PRO A 162 -11.19 -22.00 -9.40
CA PRO A 162 -10.64 -21.34 -8.23
C PRO A 162 -10.35 -22.34 -7.12
N ALA A 163 -9.36 -22.00 -6.26
CA ALA A 163 -9.14 -22.63 -4.97
C ALA A 163 -8.98 -21.56 -3.90
N LEU A 164 -9.31 -21.88 -2.66
CA LEU A 164 -9.13 -21.00 -1.51
C LEU A 164 -8.05 -21.57 -0.59
N ILE A 165 -7.10 -20.73 -0.21
CA ILE A 165 -6.04 -21.03 0.75
C ILE A 165 -6.23 -20.15 1.97
N TYR A 166 -6.45 -20.76 3.13
CA TYR A 166 -6.30 -20.09 4.42
C TYR A 166 -4.85 -20.26 4.88
N ALA A 167 -4.17 -19.16 5.16
CA ALA A 167 -2.82 -19.14 5.71
C ALA A 167 -2.86 -18.57 7.13
N ILE A 168 -2.63 -19.42 8.13
CA ILE A 168 -2.83 -19.13 9.54
C ILE A 168 -1.48 -19.18 10.25
N PRO A 169 -0.80 -18.04 10.47
CA PRO A 169 0.46 -18.00 11.20
C PRO A 169 0.20 -18.26 12.69
N ARG A 170 0.84 -19.29 13.23
CA ARG A 170 0.86 -19.63 14.64
C ARG A 170 2.26 -19.43 15.20
N THR A 171 2.37 -19.27 16.51
CA THR A 171 3.66 -19.08 17.18
C THR A 171 4.68 -20.19 16.89
N ASP A 172 4.19 -21.42 16.74
CA ASP A 172 4.98 -22.64 16.56
C ASP A 172 5.10 -23.12 15.11
N GLN A 173 4.16 -22.74 14.22
CA GLN A 173 4.13 -23.20 12.82
C GLN A 173 3.16 -22.36 11.97
N LEU A 174 3.17 -22.55 10.65
CA LEU A 174 2.15 -22.08 9.73
C LEU A 174 1.17 -23.21 9.42
N GLU A 175 -0.13 -22.95 9.55
CA GLU A 175 -1.18 -23.84 9.07
C GLU A 175 -1.74 -23.37 7.75
N LEU A 176 -1.90 -24.28 6.80
CA LEU A 176 -2.52 -24.04 5.51
C LEU A 176 -3.75 -24.94 5.38
N ILE A 177 -4.93 -24.34 5.12
CA ILE A 177 -6.12 -25.10 4.75
C ILE A 177 -6.45 -24.77 3.31
N LEU A 178 -6.45 -25.80 2.45
CA LEU A 178 -6.81 -25.69 1.04
C LEU A 178 -8.23 -26.20 0.83
N ILE A 179 -9.09 -25.37 0.22
CA ILE A 179 -10.41 -25.77 -0.23
C ILE A 179 -10.45 -25.78 -1.75
N LEU A 180 -10.74 -26.95 -2.29
CA LEU A 180 -10.86 -27.21 -3.72
C LEU A 180 -12.34 -27.38 -4.11
N PRO A 181 -12.71 -27.15 -5.38
CA PRO A 181 -14.03 -27.48 -5.90
C PRO A 181 -14.38 -28.95 -5.70
N ASP A 182 -15.55 -29.23 -5.10
CA ASP A 182 -16.14 -30.55 -4.90
C ASP A 182 -15.22 -31.57 -4.19
N ARG A 183 -14.35 -31.08 -3.29
CA ARG A 183 -13.43 -31.91 -2.50
C ARG A 183 -13.45 -31.54 -1.02
N PRO A 184 -13.13 -32.46 -0.12
CA PRO A 184 -12.89 -32.17 1.29
C PRO A 184 -11.73 -31.16 1.45
N PRO A 185 -11.73 -30.36 2.53
CA PRO A 185 -10.61 -29.49 2.84
C PRO A 185 -9.33 -30.28 3.15
N ILE A 186 -8.18 -29.73 2.82
CA ILE A 186 -6.86 -30.33 2.99
C ILE A 186 -6.06 -29.46 3.96
N LEU A 187 -5.50 -30.03 5.01
CA LEU A 187 -4.62 -29.37 5.97
C LEU A 187 -3.15 -29.70 5.66
N ARG A 188 -2.30 -28.68 5.76
CA ARG A 188 -0.83 -28.81 5.78
C ARG A 188 -0.28 -27.95 6.92
N SER A 189 0.50 -28.56 7.79
CA SER A 189 1.23 -27.88 8.88
C SER A 189 2.69 -27.74 8.50
N ILE A 190 3.25 -26.55 8.67
CA ILE A 190 4.62 -26.20 8.26
C ILE A 190 5.42 -25.78 9.51
N PRO A 191 6.05 -26.72 10.23
CA PRO A 191 6.74 -26.44 11.49
C PRO A 191 7.96 -25.50 11.34
N GLU A 192 8.57 -25.46 10.15
CA GLU A 192 9.73 -24.59 9.88
C GLU A 192 9.32 -23.11 9.76
N ALA A 193 8.05 -22.82 9.46
CA ALA A 193 7.49 -21.49 9.29
C ALA A 193 6.84 -20.99 10.58
N LYS A 194 7.61 -20.93 11.66
CA LYS A 194 7.18 -20.29 12.92
C LYS A 194 6.87 -18.82 12.67
N GLN A 195 5.85 -18.29 13.35
CA GLN A 195 5.34 -16.93 13.12
C GLN A 195 6.44 -15.87 13.04
N GLU A 196 7.35 -15.83 14.02
CA GLU A 196 8.43 -14.83 14.05
C GLU A 196 9.31 -14.92 12.79
N LYS A 197 9.74 -16.13 12.42
CA LYS A 197 10.58 -16.36 11.23
C LYS A 197 9.82 -16.05 9.95
N LEU A 198 8.55 -16.47 9.87
CA LEU A 198 7.69 -16.21 8.71
C LEU A 198 7.54 -14.69 8.47
N LEU A 199 7.19 -13.95 9.52
CA LEU A 199 7.02 -12.49 9.41
C LEU A 199 8.34 -11.77 9.10
N SER A 200 9.47 -12.24 9.62
CA SER A 200 10.79 -11.72 9.26
C SER A 200 11.07 -11.86 7.77
N VAL A 201 10.78 -13.03 7.15
CA VAL A 201 10.98 -13.24 5.70
C VAL A 201 9.98 -12.43 4.87
N VAL A 202 8.76 -12.20 5.36
CA VAL A 202 7.79 -11.30 4.70
C VAL A 202 8.32 -9.87 4.66
N GLN A 203 8.85 -9.36 5.77
CA GLN A 203 9.45 -8.03 5.86
C GLN A 203 10.70 -7.91 4.98
N GLU A 204 11.53 -8.94 4.97
CA GLU A 204 12.71 -9.02 4.11
C GLU A 204 12.30 -8.92 2.63
N LEU A 205 11.35 -9.73 2.17
CA LEU A 205 10.86 -9.67 0.79
C LEU A 205 10.34 -8.28 0.43
N GLY A 206 9.52 -7.68 1.29
CA GLY A 206 9.03 -6.31 1.10
C GLY A 206 10.16 -5.29 0.97
N SER A 207 11.17 -5.37 1.86
CA SER A 207 12.34 -4.50 1.85
C SER A 207 13.21 -4.69 0.61
N GLU A 208 13.45 -5.94 0.20
CA GLU A 208 14.26 -6.25 -0.98
C GLU A 208 13.61 -5.73 -2.27
N ILE A 209 12.29 -5.86 -2.40
CA ILE A 209 11.56 -5.38 -3.59
C ILE A 209 11.49 -3.85 -3.62
N THR A 210 11.23 -3.20 -2.48
CA THR A 210 10.94 -1.74 -2.44
C THR A 210 12.16 -0.85 -2.30
N ASN A 211 13.34 -1.41 -2.08
CA ASN A 211 14.59 -0.64 -1.94
C ASN A 211 15.06 -0.11 -3.29
N PRO A 212 15.10 1.22 -3.52
CA PRO A 212 15.52 1.79 -4.81
C PRO A 212 16.93 1.40 -5.26
N VAL A 213 17.83 1.10 -4.32
CA VAL A 213 19.22 0.68 -4.63
C VAL A 213 19.25 -0.73 -5.22
N LYS A 214 18.24 -1.54 -4.95
CA LYS A 214 18.17 -2.96 -5.33
C LYS A 214 17.39 -3.25 -6.62
N LEU A 215 16.84 -2.22 -7.28
CA LEU A 215 16.03 -2.38 -8.50
C LEU A 215 16.75 -3.07 -9.68
N ASN A 216 18.07 -3.12 -9.64
CA ASN A 216 18.88 -3.83 -10.65
C ASN A 216 19.49 -5.13 -10.10
N THR A 217 18.94 -5.68 -9.01
CA THR A 217 19.40 -6.92 -8.37
C THR A 217 18.29 -7.96 -8.34
N THR A 218 18.68 -9.19 -8.02
CA THR A 218 17.73 -10.31 -7.82
C THR A 218 17.67 -10.73 -6.34
N SER A 219 18.07 -9.86 -5.43
CA SER A 219 18.16 -10.18 -3.99
C SER A 219 16.80 -10.55 -3.36
N TYR A 220 15.70 -10.14 -3.96
CA TYR A 220 14.35 -10.53 -3.58
C TYR A 220 14.04 -12.03 -3.83
N LEU A 221 14.82 -12.73 -4.65
CA LEU A 221 14.55 -14.13 -5.00
C LEU A 221 14.65 -15.07 -3.79
N GLU A 222 15.62 -14.86 -2.92
CA GLU A 222 15.80 -15.73 -1.75
C GLU A 222 14.57 -15.70 -0.82
N PRO A 223 14.12 -14.56 -0.28
CA PRO A 223 12.91 -14.51 0.53
C PRO A 223 11.64 -14.87 -0.26
N ALA A 224 11.56 -14.58 -1.56
CA ALA A 224 10.44 -14.98 -2.41
C ALA A 224 10.33 -16.50 -2.55
N GLN A 225 11.44 -17.20 -2.73
CA GLN A 225 11.50 -18.68 -2.80
C GLN A 225 11.20 -19.31 -1.44
N GLN A 226 11.66 -18.70 -0.37
CA GLN A 226 11.38 -19.20 0.98
C GLN A 226 9.89 -19.12 1.31
N LEU A 227 9.22 -17.99 0.97
CA LEU A 227 7.77 -17.86 1.16
C LEU A 227 6.99 -18.83 0.27
N TYR A 228 7.39 -19.01 -0.98
CA TYR A 228 6.79 -20.01 -1.87
C TYR A 228 6.89 -21.41 -1.28
N LYS A 229 8.07 -21.79 -0.79
CA LYS A 229 8.33 -23.09 -0.14
C LYS A 229 7.41 -23.35 1.04
N TRP A 230 7.08 -22.31 1.82
CA TRP A 230 6.22 -22.47 3.00
C TRP A 230 4.73 -22.37 2.70
N ILE A 231 4.33 -21.50 1.77
CA ILE A 231 2.91 -21.14 1.58
C ILE A 231 2.28 -21.89 0.41
N VAL A 232 3.03 -22.16 -0.66
CA VAL A 232 2.46 -22.70 -1.91
C VAL A 232 2.93 -24.13 -2.18
N ALA A 233 4.23 -24.39 -2.10
CA ALA A 233 4.81 -25.70 -2.45
C ALA A 233 4.14 -26.90 -1.73
N PRO A 234 3.73 -26.81 -0.44
CA PRO A 234 3.06 -27.92 0.24
C PRO A 234 1.69 -28.30 -0.36
N LEU A 235 1.10 -27.39 -1.13
CA LEU A 235 -0.22 -27.56 -1.75
C LEU A 235 -0.12 -27.83 -3.27
N GLU A 236 1.07 -27.71 -3.86
CA GLU A 236 1.25 -27.64 -5.31
C GLU A 236 0.73 -28.89 -6.03
N THR A 237 0.97 -30.08 -5.51
CA THR A 237 0.48 -31.34 -6.08
C THR A 237 -1.05 -31.38 -6.13
N ASP A 238 -1.71 -30.91 -5.07
CA ASP A 238 -3.16 -30.86 -4.97
C ASP A 238 -3.74 -29.85 -5.98
N LEU A 239 -3.11 -28.67 -6.09
CA LEU A 239 -3.48 -27.60 -7.02
C LEU A 239 -3.34 -28.04 -8.48
N GLN A 240 -2.23 -28.70 -8.84
CA GLN A 240 -1.98 -29.21 -10.19
C GLN A 240 -2.95 -30.34 -10.56
N THR A 241 -3.15 -31.30 -9.65
CA THR A 241 -4.07 -32.43 -9.85
C THR A 241 -5.51 -31.95 -10.06
N ALA A 242 -5.92 -30.90 -9.33
CA ALA A 242 -7.24 -30.27 -9.49
C ALA A 242 -7.31 -29.34 -10.70
N LYS A 243 -6.18 -29.04 -11.36
CA LYS A 243 -6.08 -28.09 -12.48
C LYS A 243 -6.59 -26.71 -12.08
N ILE A 244 -6.12 -26.20 -10.94
CA ILE A 244 -6.50 -24.88 -10.44
C ILE A 244 -5.83 -23.81 -11.28
N GLU A 245 -6.55 -22.72 -11.55
CA GLU A 245 -6.10 -21.57 -12.34
C GLU A 245 -6.15 -20.26 -11.55
N THR A 246 -6.97 -20.18 -10.50
CA THR A 246 -7.14 -18.98 -9.67
C THR A 246 -6.97 -19.33 -8.20
N LEU A 247 -6.14 -18.58 -7.48
CA LEU A 247 -5.95 -18.73 -6.04
C LEU A 247 -6.54 -17.54 -5.29
N LEU A 248 -7.44 -17.82 -4.37
CA LEU A 248 -7.89 -16.87 -3.37
C LEU A 248 -7.06 -17.10 -2.11
N PHE A 249 -6.46 -16.04 -1.59
CA PHE A 249 -5.73 -16.07 -0.34
C PHE A 249 -6.51 -15.35 0.74
N CYS A 250 -6.85 -16.07 1.78
CA CYS A 250 -7.40 -15.57 3.01
C CYS A 250 -6.33 -15.76 4.09
N ALA A 251 -5.75 -14.67 4.61
CA ALA A 251 -4.53 -14.73 5.41
C ALA A 251 -4.71 -14.07 6.78
N GLY A 252 -4.12 -14.69 7.80
CA GLY A 252 -4.04 -14.11 9.14
C GLY A 252 -3.12 -12.90 9.21
N ALA A 253 -3.10 -12.25 10.38
CA ALA A 253 -2.32 -11.05 10.64
C ALA A 253 -0.82 -11.24 10.31
N GLY A 254 -0.23 -10.25 9.66
CA GLY A 254 1.14 -10.24 9.18
C GLY A 254 1.33 -10.87 7.80
N LEU A 255 0.31 -11.55 7.26
CA LEU A 255 0.32 -12.11 5.91
C LEU A 255 -0.65 -11.43 4.95
N ARG A 256 -1.53 -10.54 5.44
CA ARG A 256 -2.55 -9.86 4.61
C ARG A 256 -1.96 -8.96 3.52
N THR A 257 -0.71 -8.52 3.69
CA THR A 257 0.01 -7.64 2.74
C THR A 257 1.24 -8.30 2.11
N VAL A 258 1.39 -9.63 2.21
CA VAL A 258 2.44 -10.37 1.50
C VAL A 258 2.34 -10.11 -0.01
N PRO A 259 3.42 -9.76 -0.72
CA PRO A 259 3.39 -9.61 -2.17
C PRO A 259 3.29 -10.98 -2.87
N LEU A 260 2.07 -11.54 -2.86
CA LEU A 260 1.78 -12.90 -3.35
C LEU A 260 2.31 -13.14 -4.76
N ALA A 261 2.14 -12.15 -5.64
CA ALA A 261 2.54 -12.24 -7.04
C ALA A 261 4.05 -12.49 -7.20
N ALA A 262 4.87 -11.95 -6.28
CA ALA A 262 6.34 -12.04 -6.30
C ALA A 262 6.90 -13.33 -5.68
N MET A 263 6.09 -14.19 -5.05
CA MET A 263 6.59 -15.51 -4.62
C MET A 263 7.12 -16.29 -5.83
N HIS A 264 8.22 -17.05 -5.63
CA HIS A 264 8.97 -17.66 -6.73
C HIS A 264 9.28 -19.12 -6.45
N ASP A 265 9.04 -20.02 -7.40
CA ASP A 265 9.27 -21.47 -7.21
C ASP A 265 10.70 -21.93 -7.55
N GLY A 266 11.60 -20.98 -7.83
CA GLY A 266 12.95 -21.25 -8.34
C GLY A 266 13.06 -21.15 -9.87
N LYS A 267 11.93 -21.15 -10.60
CA LYS A 267 11.88 -21.07 -12.07
C LYS A 267 11.03 -19.89 -12.55
N GLN A 268 9.92 -19.63 -11.89
CA GLN A 268 8.94 -18.59 -12.26
C GLN A 268 8.20 -18.06 -11.05
N PHE A 269 7.63 -16.86 -11.20
CA PHE A 269 6.80 -16.24 -10.18
C PHE A 269 5.44 -16.92 -10.05
N LEU A 270 4.82 -16.84 -8.86
CA LEU A 270 3.49 -17.39 -8.60
C LEU A 270 2.44 -16.85 -9.56
N ILE A 271 2.52 -15.54 -9.89
CA ILE A 271 1.59 -14.91 -10.84
C ILE A 271 1.68 -15.49 -12.26
N GLN A 272 2.80 -16.05 -12.66
CA GLN A 272 2.93 -16.73 -13.95
C GLN A 272 2.20 -18.07 -13.97
N LYS A 273 1.93 -18.67 -12.80
CA LYS A 273 1.22 -19.95 -12.66
C LYS A 273 -0.29 -19.77 -12.45
N TYR A 274 -0.69 -18.81 -11.63
CA TYR A 274 -2.08 -18.63 -11.18
C TYR A 274 -2.50 -17.16 -11.24
N SER A 275 -3.78 -16.90 -11.53
CA SER A 275 -4.37 -15.60 -11.20
C SER A 275 -4.65 -15.53 -9.70
N LEU A 276 -4.41 -14.36 -9.09
CA LEU A 276 -4.37 -14.20 -7.64
C LEU A 276 -5.38 -13.16 -7.16
N ALA A 277 -6.02 -13.43 -6.04
CA ALA A 277 -6.78 -12.45 -5.29
C ALA A 277 -6.59 -12.67 -3.78
N ARG A 278 -6.59 -11.58 -3.01
CA ARG A 278 -6.68 -11.65 -1.56
C ARG A 278 -8.09 -11.32 -1.10
N ILE A 279 -8.56 -12.05 -0.10
CA ILE A 279 -9.89 -11.85 0.44
C ILE A 279 -9.84 -11.68 1.95
N PRO A 280 -10.72 -10.84 2.53
CA PRO A 280 -10.78 -10.68 4.00
C PRO A 280 -11.26 -11.96 4.70
N ALA A 281 -12.36 -12.50 4.25
CA ALA A 281 -12.95 -13.81 4.57
C ALA A 281 -13.85 -14.19 3.39
N PHE A 282 -14.16 -15.47 3.20
CA PHE A 282 -14.95 -15.91 2.03
C PHE A 282 -16.42 -15.48 2.13
N ASN A 283 -16.98 -15.41 3.35
CA ASN A 283 -18.34 -14.92 3.58
C ASN A 283 -18.49 -13.41 3.36
N LEU A 284 -17.39 -12.65 3.34
CA LEU A 284 -17.37 -11.19 3.13
C LEU A 284 -17.20 -10.76 1.67
N ILE A 285 -17.09 -11.68 0.72
CA ILE A 285 -16.96 -11.34 -0.71
C ILE A 285 -18.23 -11.62 -1.51
N ASP A 286 -18.44 -10.82 -2.56
CA ASP A 286 -19.51 -11.12 -3.54
C ASP A 286 -19.09 -12.31 -4.41
N ILE A 287 -19.94 -13.34 -4.43
CA ILE A 287 -19.74 -14.60 -5.16
C ILE A 287 -20.44 -14.63 -6.52
N ASN A 288 -20.94 -13.49 -6.99
CA ASN A 288 -21.63 -13.40 -8.27
C ASN A 288 -20.68 -12.88 -9.35
N TYR A 289 -20.48 -13.66 -10.39
CA TYR A 289 -19.74 -13.22 -11.55
C TYR A 289 -20.50 -12.14 -12.33
N ALA A 290 -19.80 -11.08 -12.72
CA ALA A 290 -20.31 -10.04 -13.60
C ALA A 290 -19.38 -9.85 -14.80
N ASP A 291 -19.98 -9.79 -15.99
CA ASP A 291 -19.25 -9.50 -17.21
C ASP A 291 -18.99 -7.99 -17.33
N LEU A 292 -17.73 -7.59 -17.33
CA LEU A 292 -17.33 -6.18 -17.37
C LEU A 292 -17.27 -5.58 -18.79
N ARG A 293 -17.50 -6.35 -19.86
CA ARG A 293 -17.31 -5.88 -21.24
C ARG A 293 -18.07 -4.62 -21.63
N ASN A 294 -19.24 -4.43 -21.05
CA ASN A 294 -20.17 -3.35 -21.40
C ASN A 294 -20.36 -2.33 -20.27
N VAL A 295 -19.53 -2.39 -19.24
CA VAL A 295 -19.63 -1.41 -18.16
C VAL A 295 -18.96 -0.10 -18.57
N GLN A 296 -19.43 0.98 -17.97
CA GLN A 296 -18.81 2.28 -18.10
C GLN A 296 -17.76 2.50 -17.01
N VAL A 297 -16.72 3.25 -17.35
CA VAL A 297 -15.65 3.62 -16.45
C VAL A 297 -15.78 5.10 -16.08
N LEU A 298 -15.78 5.40 -14.79
CA LEU A 298 -15.56 6.74 -14.27
C LEU A 298 -14.09 6.86 -13.87
N GLY A 299 -13.31 7.57 -14.69
CA GLY A 299 -11.91 7.89 -14.42
C GLY A 299 -11.81 9.23 -13.71
N MET A 300 -11.19 9.29 -12.54
CA MET A 300 -10.97 10.55 -11.83
C MET A 300 -9.55 10.56 -11.26
N GLY A 301 -8.90 11.74 -11.26
CA GLY A 301 -7.55 11.83 -10.71
C GLY A 301 -6.99 13.25 -10.70
N ALA A 302 -5.81 13.41 -10.11
CA ALA A 302 -5.11 14.67 -10.06
C ALA A 302 -3.65 14.51 -10.48
N SER A 303 -3.22 15.31 -11.47
CA SER A 303 -1.80 15.51 -11.78
C SER A 303 -1.17 16.54 -10.87
N ASP A 304 -1.97 17.51 -10.42
CA ASP A 304 -1.62 18.55 -9.48
C ASP A 304 -2.72 18.65 -8.42
N PHE A 305 -2.34 19.01 -7.21
CA PHE A 305 -3.26 19.12 -6.08
C PHE A 305 -3.39 20.58 -5.64
N ALA A 306 -4.49 20.92 -4.95
CA ALA A 306 -4.63 22.22 -4.30
C ALA A 306 -3.44 22.45 -3.34
N GLU A 307 -2.95 23.69 -3.23
CA GLU A 307 -1.80 24.03 -2.37
C GLU A 307 -2.00 23.54 -0.92
N THR A 308 -3.24 23.56 -0.43
CA THR A 308 -3.62 23.10 0.91
C THR A 308 -3.42 21.59 1.12
N ALA A 309 -3.40 20.79 0.06
CA ALA A 309 -3.23 19.34 0.12
C ALA A 309 -1.78 18.92 0.38
N ASN A 310 -0.81 19.77 0.00
CA ASN A 310 0.63 19.53 0.17
C ASN A 310 1.05 18.11 -0.29
N LYS A 311 0.70 17.77 -1.53
CA LYS A 311 0.98 16.47 -2.16
C LYS A 311 1.93 16.64 -3.34
N GLU A 312 2.78 15.62 -3.54
CA GLU A 312 3.64 15.54 -4.72
C GLU A 312 2.79 15.39 -6.00
N PRO A 313 3.16 16.07 -7.11
CA PRO A 313 2.49 15.92 -8.39
C PRO A 313 2.56 14.49 -8.94
N LEU A 314 1.52 14.10 -9.72
CA LEU A 314 1.41 12.81 -10.42
C LEU A 314 1.30 13.06 -11.94
N PRO A 315 2.40 13.38 -12.63
CA PRO A 315 2.37 13.84 -14.03
C PRO A 315 1.91 12.80 -15.05
N ALA A 316 1.87 11.51 -14.70
CA ALA A 316 1.36 10.47 -15.60
C ALA A 316 -0.17 10.32 -15.60
N VAL A 317 -0.87 10.86 -14.59
CA VAL A 317 -2.32 10.72 -14.43
C VAL A 317 -3.14 11.13 -15.67
N PRO A 318 -2.86 12.27 -16.34
CA PRO A 318 -3.60 12.62 -17.56
C PRO A 318 -3.46 11.59 -18.69
N LEU A 319 -2.29 10.97 -18.82
CA LEU A 319 -2.05 9.92 -19.81
C LEU A 319 -2.76 8.62 -19.45
N GLU A 320 -2.75 8.27 -18.17
CA GLU A 320 -3.42 7.08 -17.66
C GLU A 320 -4.93 7.17 -17.89
N LEU A 321 -5.57 8.25 -17.47
CA LEU A 321 -6.99 8.50 -17.72
C LEU A 321 -7.30 8.58 -19.22
N GLY A 322 -6.45 9.22 -20.01
CA GLY A 322 -6.57 9.28 -21.46
C GLY A 322 -6.44 7.91 -22.14
N ALA A 323 -5.56 7.03 -21.64
CA ALA A 323 -5.41 5.67 -22.15
C ALA A 323 -6.67 4.81 -21.87
N ILE A 324 -7.26 4.97 -20.69
CA ILE A 324 -8.52 4.31 -20.31
C ILE A 324 -9.67 4.82 -21.15
N ALA A 325 -9.85 6.14 -21.28
CA ALA A 325 -10.94 6.76 -22.03
C ALA A 325 -10.95 6.40 -23.54
N ARG A 326 -9.77 6.16 -24.12
CA ARG A 326 -9.68 5.67 -25.52
C ARG A 326 -10.21 4.25 -25.70
N GLN A 327 -10.22 3.46 -24.64
CA GLN A 327 -10.56 2.05 -24.72
C GLN A 327 -11.95 1.74 -24.15
N TRP A 328 -12.40 2.49 -23.15
CA TRP A 328 -13.61 2.21 -22.40
C TRP A 328 -14.62 3.35 -22.51
N PRO A 329 -15.93 3.05 -22.65
CA PRO A 329 -16.96 4.06 -22.55
C PRO A 329 -17.02 4.61 -21.13
N GLY A 330 -17.34 5.90 -20.99
CA GLY A 330 -17.46 6.54 -19.70
C GLY A 330 -17.02 7.99 -19.72
N GLN A 331 -16.63 8.50 -18.56
CA GLN A 331 -16.20 9.88 -18.39
C GLN A 331 -14.89 9.95 -17.58
N SER A 332 -14.15 11.04 -17.78
CA SER A 332 -12.91 11.31 -17.03
C SER A 332 -12.90 12.75 -16.51
N PHE A 333 -12.45 12.93 -15.29
CA PHE A 333 -12.34 14.22 -14.61
C PHE A 333 -10.96 14.36 -13.98
N LEU A 334 -10.35 15.53 -14.12
CA LEU A 334 -8.97 15.78 -13.74
C LEU A 334 -8.87 17.04 -12.86
N ASN A 335 -7.93 17.04 -11.90
CA ASN A 335 -7.57 18.18 -11.04
C ASN A 335 -8.80 18.75 -10.31
N GLU A 336 -9.15 20.02 -10.53
CA GLU A 336 -10.25 20.72 -9.85
C GLU A 336 -11.60 20.01 -9.95
N ASP A 337 -11.81 19.20 -10.99
CA ASP A 337 -13.01 18.39 -11.16
C ASP A 337 -12.96 17.06 -10.41
N PHE A 338 -11.80 16.70 -9.86
CA PHE A 338 -11.63 15.50 -9.04
C PHE A 338 -12.00 15.76 -7.59
N THR A 339 -13.28 15.92 -7.32
CA THR A 339 -13.85 16.16 -5.98
C THR A 339 -14.82 15.07 -5.56
N ILE A 340 -15.03 14.90 -4.25
CA ILE A 340 -16.03 13.96 -3.70
C ILE A 340 -17.43 14.31 -4.19
N VAL A 341 -17.74 15.61 -4.27
CA VAL A 341 -19.04 16.10 -4.73
C VAL A 341 -19.29 15.71 -6.19
N ASN A 342 -18.29 15.90 -7.06
CA ASN A 342 -18.42 15.50 -8.45
C ASN A 342 -18.53 13.98 -8.60
N LEU A 343 -17.73 13.20 -7.87
CA LEU A 343 -17.85 11.74 -7.84
C LEU A 343 -19.28 11.28 -7.51
N GLN A 344 -19.88 11.84 -6.46
CA GLN A 344 -21.26 11.52 -6.07
C GLN A 344 -22.27 11.95 -7.14
N SER A 345 -22.10 13.16 -7.70
CA SER A 345 -22.96 13.67 -8.77
C SER A 345 -22.94 12.76 -10.00
N GLN A 346 -21.75 12.34 -10.44
CA GLN A 346 -21.62 11.44 -11.61
C GLN A 346 -22.31 10.09 -11.35
N ARG A 347 -22.17 9.53 -10.17
CA ARG A 347 -22.82 8.26 -9.82
C ARG A 347 -24.34 8.34 -9.73
N LEU A 348 -24.89 9.50 -9.42
CA LEU A 348 -26.36 9.73 -9.44
C LEU A 348 -26.88 9.86 -10.86
N GLN A 349 -26.10 10.40 -11.79
CA GLN A 349 -26.50 10.62 -13.17
C GLN A 349 -26.37 9.35 -14.03
N GLN A 350 -25.38 8.51 -13.72
CA GLN A 350 -25.04 7.38 -14.58
C GLN A 350 -24.49 6.19 -13.76
N ARG A 351 -24.79 4.97 -14.25
CA ARG A 351 -24.26 3.74 -13.68
C ARG A 351 -22.87 3.45 -14.24
N TYR A 352 -21.85 3.54 -13.37
CA TYR A 352 -20.49 3.08 -13.68
C TYR A 352 -20.25 1.73 -13.02
N GLY A 353 -19.68 0.78 -13.77
CA GLY A 353 -19.28 -0.52 -13.22
C GLY A 353 -17.86 -0.50 -12.69
N ILE A 354 -17.04 0.44 -13.17
CA ILE A 354 -15.67 0.66 -12.71
C ILE A 354 -15.49 2.12 -12.30
N ILE A 355 -14.89 2.37 -11.14
CA ILE A 355 -14.36 3.66 -10.74
C ILE A 355 -12.86 3.54 -10.66
N HIS A 356 -12.14 4.40 -11.39
CA HIS A 356 -10.69 4.47 -11.40
C HIS A 356 -10.25 5.80 -10.79
N LEU A 357 -9.54 5.74 -9.66
CA LEU A 357 -9.01 6.89 -8.95
C LEU A 357 -7.49 6.91 -9.08
N ALA A 358 -6.98 7.81 -9.93
CA ALA A 358 -5.55 8.04 -10.15
C ALA A 358 -5.06 9.15 -9.21
N THR A 359 -4.65 8.76 -8.00
CA THR A 359 -4.30 9.70 -6.92
C THR A 359 -3.52 9.00 -5.81
N HIS A 360 -2.99 9.79 -4.87
CA HIS A 360 -2.40 9.25 -3.64
C HIS A 360 -3.45 8.61 -2.74
N ALA A 361 -3.12 7.46 -2.16
CA ALA A 361 -3.87 6.85 -1.07
C ALA A 361 -2.89 6.23 -0.06
N GLU A 362 -3.24 6.30 1.22
CA GLU A 362 -2.38 5.79 2.29
C GLU A 362 -3.18 4.94 3.28
N PHE A 363 -2.70 3.72 3.52
CA PHE A 363 -3.19 2.83 4.58
C PHE A 363 -2.18 2.87 5.73
N ARG A 364 -2.62 3.43 6.86
CA ARG A 364 -1.78 3.78 8.01
C ARG A 364 -2.13 2.96 9.24
N PRO A 365 -1.19 2.84 10.20
CA PRO A 365 -1.47 2.28 11.51
C PRO A 365 -2.61 2.97 12.24
N GLY A 366 -3.31 2.23 13.10
CA GLY A 366 -4.39 2.70 13.94
C GLY A 366 -5.77 2.58 13.30
N THR A 367 -6.69 3.45 13.66
CA THR A 367 -8.08 3.38 13.26
C THR A 367 -8.32 3.72 11.78
N PRO A 368 -9.44 3.32 11.15
CA PRO A 368 -9.73 3.57 9.74
C PRO A 368 -9.64 5.04 9.30
N ASN A 369 -9.89 5.98 10.21
CA ASN A 369 -9.81 7.42 9.92
C ASN A 369 -8.37 7.93 9.69
N ASN A 370 -7.34 7.15 10.02
CA ASN A 370 -5.95 7.46 9.70
C ASN A 370 -5.60 7.18 8.24
N SER A 371 -6.36 6.29 7.60
CA SER A 371 -6.19 5.88 6.21
C SER A 371 -7.11 6.70 5.29
N TYR A 372 -6.63 7.08 4.12
CA TYR A 372 -7.38 7.98 3.24
C TYR A 372 -7.01 7.82 1.76
N ILE A 373 -7.93 8.30 0.90
CA ILE A 373 -7.72 8.58 -0.52
C ILE A 373 -7.69 10.09 -0.69
N GLN A 374 -6.66 10.63 -1.34
CA GLN A 374 -6.52 12.06 -1.60
C GLN A 374 -7.37 12.45 -2.81
N PHE A 375 -8.31 13.35 -2.65
CA PHE A 375 -8.96 14.10 -3.72
C PHE A 375 -8.19 15.39 -4.01
N TRP A 376 -8.57 16.14 -5.03
CA TRP A 376 -7.84 17.34 -5.40
C TRP A 376 -7.67 18.34 -4.24
N ASP A 377 -8.74 18.58 -3.49
CA ASP A 377 -8.82 19.58 -2.41
C ASP A 377 -8.93 18.97 -1.00
N THR A 378 -9.28 17.70 -0.88
CA THR A 378 -9.63 17.08 0.40
C THR A 378 -9.23 15.60 0.47
N GLN A 379 -9.38 15.01 1.63
CA GLN A 379 -9.15 13.58 1.87
C GLN A 379 -10.47 12.87 2.13
N LEU A 380 -10.70 11.77 1.42
CA LEU A 380 -11.74 10.82 1.75
C LEU A 380 -11.13 9.77 2.69
N ARG A 381 -11.47 9.81 3.96
CA ARG A 381 -11.00 8.83 4.94
C ARG A 381 -11.67 7.48 4.74
N LEU A 382 -10.99 6.41 5.16
CA LEU A 382 -11.48 5.05 4.98
C LEU A 382 -12.80 4.80 5.74
N ASP A 383 -12.99 5.41 6.93
CA ASP A 383 -14.25 5.35 7.70
C ASP A 383 -15.44 6.00 6.96
N GLN A 384 -15.20 6.96 6.08
CA GLN A 384 -16.22 7.68 5.33
C GLN A 384 -16.61 7.01 3.99
N MET A 385 -15.82 6.05 3.49
CA MET A 385 -16.04 5.48 2.16
C MET A 385 -17.41 4.84 1.99
N ARG A 386 -17.97 4.26 3.06
CA ARG A 386 -19.29 3.63 3.04
C ARG A 386 -20.43 4.62 2.82
N GLU A 387 -20.27 5.88 3.24
CA GLU A 387 -21.26 6.94 3.05
C GLU A 387 -21.50 7.20 1.55
N LEU A 388 -20.53 6.86 0.71
CA LEU A 388 -20.63 6.98 -0.76
C LEU A 388 -21.54 5.90 -1.39
N LYS A 389 -21.96 4.90 -0.63
CA LYS A 389 -22.92 3.86 -1.03
C LYS A 389 -22.58 3.20 -2.37
N TRP A 390 -21.32 2.77 -2.54
CA TRP A 390 -20.86 2.18 -3.80
C TRP A 390 -21.45 0.80 -4.11
N ASN A 391 -22.20 0.24 -3.17
CA ASN A 391 -23.04 -0.93 -3.38
C ASN A 391 -24.38 -0.61 -4.06
N ASN A 392 -24.76 0.67 -4.20
CA ASN A 392 -26.02 1.07 -4.84
C ASN A 392 -25.88 2.33 -5.72
N PRO A 393 -25.87 2.17 -7.07
CA PRO A 393 -25.81 0.92 -7.83
C PRO A 393 -24.47 0.17 -7.58
N PRO A 394 -24.46 -1.18 -7.69
CA PRO A 394 -23.28 -1.97 -7.41
C PRO A 394 -22.08 -1.56 -8.26
N LEU A 395 -20.94 -1.35 -7.60
CA LEU A 395 -19.64 -1.12 -8.22
C LEU A 395 -18.90 -2.46 -8.33
N GLU A 396 -18.55 -2.84 -9.54
CA GLU A 396 -17.86 -4.10 -9.81
C GLU A 396 -16.37 -4.03 -9.44
N LEU A 397 -15.74 -2.86 -9.68
CA LEU A 397 -14.32 -2.65 -9.43
C LEU A 397 -14.00 -1.20 -9.06
N LEU A 398 -13.35 -1.04 -7.92
CA LEU A 398 -12.64 0.18 -7.54
C LEU A 398 -11.17 0.01 -7.87
N VAL A 399 -10.58 0.93 -8.65
CA VAL A 399 -9.14 0.96 -8.92
C VAL A 399 -8.52 2.15 -8.20
N LEU A 400 -7.50 1.90 -7.38
CA LEU A 400 -6.63 2.90 -6.79
C LEU A 400 -5.23 2.75 -7.37
N SER A 401 -4.83 3.63 -8.28
CA SER A 401 -3.62 3.45 -9.07
C SER A 401 -2.33 3.92 -8.37
N ALA A 402 -2.41 4.62 -7.24
CA ALA A 402 -1.24 5.05 -6.48
C ALA A 402 -1.48 4.97 -4.97
N CYS A 403 -1.23 3.81 -4.39
CA CYS A 403 -1.42 3.55 -2.96
C CYS A 403 -0.09 3.32 -2.25
N ARG A 404 -0.10 3.56 -0.94
CA ARG A 404 0.97 3.19 -0.02
C ARG A 404 0.36 2.54 1.22
N THR A 405 0.84 1.35 1.57
CA THR A 405 0.42 0.62 2.78
C THR A 405 1.59 0.54 3.76
N ALA A 406 1.33 0.74 5.04
CA ALA A 406 2.31 0.47 6.09
C ALA A 406 2.45 -1.05 6.26
N LEU A 407 3.36 -1.65 5.49
CA LEU A 407 3.57 -3.10 5.45
C LEU A 407 4.01 -3.62 6.83
N GLY A 408 3.38 -4.72 7.27
CA GLY A 408 3.67 -5.36 8.55
C GLY A 408 2.96 -4.74 9.76
N ASP A 409 2.15 -3.70 9.56
CA ASP A 409 1.27 -3.15 10.58
C ASP A 409 -0.13 -3.74 10.47
N LYS A 410 -0.68 -4.25 11.58
CA LYS A 410 -1.95 -5.00 11.59
C LYS A 410 -3.15 -4.17 11.13
N GLU A 411 -3.23 -2.94 11.61
CA GLU A 411 -4.35 -2.03 11.31
C GLU A 411 -4.28 -1.56 9.85
N ALA A 412 -3.08 -1.21 9.36
CA ALA A 412 -2.89 -0.89 7.95
C ALA A 412 -3.19 -2.08 7.02
N GLU A 413 -2.85 -3.31 7.45
CA GLU A 413 -3.21 -4.54 6.74
C GLU A 413 -4.72 -4.77 6.66
N LEU A 414 -5.46 -4.53 7.75
CA LEU A 414 -6.93 -4.60 7.76
C LEU A 414 -7.54 -3.56 6.84
N GLY A 415 -7.05 -2.31 6.90
CA GLY A 415 -7.50 -1.24 6.02
C GLY A 415 -7.31 -1.57 4.53
N PHE A 416 -6.14 -2.08 4.17
CA PHE A 416 -5.83 -2.49 2.79
C PHE A 416 -6.65 -3.70 2.35
N ALA A 417 -6.61 -4.79 3.10
CA ALA A 417 -7.30 -6.03 2.72
C ALA A 417 -8.83 -5.94 2.83
N GLY A 418 -9.35 -5.02 3.64
CA GLY A 418 -10.78 -4.73 3.77
C GLY A 418 -11.30 -3.61 2.85
N LEU A 419 -10.45 -3.05 1.97
CA LEU A 419 -10.83 -1.89 1.14
C LEU A 419 -12.09 -2.11 0.30
N ALA A 420 -12.22 -3.25 -0.37
CA ALA A 420 -13.40 -3.59 -1.16
C ALA A 420 -14.65 -3.67 -0.28
N LEU A 421 -14.53 -4.31 0.88
CA LEU A 421 -15.60 -4.45 1.86
C LEU A 421 -16.07 -3.08 2.37
N GLN A 422 -15.13 -2.24 2.83
CA GLN A 422 -15.45 -0.92 3.37
C GLN A 422 -16.02 0.04 2.33
N SER A 423 -15.54 -0.03 1.09
CA SER A 423 -16.09 0.78 0.00
C SER A 423 -17.47 0.33 -0.46
N GLY A 424 -17.85 -0.92 -0.21
CA GLY A 424 -19.04 -1.55 -0.77
C GLY A 424 -18.91 -1.92 -2.25
N ALA A 425 -17.69 -1.90 -2.81
CA ALA A 425 -17.40 -2.44 -4.13
C ALA A 425 -17.22 -3.95 -4.06
N LYS A 426 -17.53 -4.69 -5.13
CA LYS A 426 -17.30 -6.14 -5.14
C LYS A 426 -15.82 -6.49 -5.09
N SER A 427 -14.98 -5.64 -5.65
CA SER A 427 -13.53 -5.76 -5.60
C SER A 427 -12.83 -4.42 -5.67
N ALA A 428 -11.60 -4.39 -5.15
CA ALA A 428 -10.68 -3.29 -5.35
C ALA A 428 -9.39 -3.80 -6.01
N LEU A 429 -8.75 -2.95 -6.83
CA LEU A 429 -7.38 -3.10 -7.30
C LEU A 429 -6.57 -1.98 -6.64
N ALA A 430 -5.61 -2.34 -5.82
CA ALA A 430 -4.78 -1.38 -5.10
C ALA A 430 -3.35 -1.88 -4.96
N SER A 431 -2.41 -0.97 -4.67
CA SER A 431 -0.99 -1.30 -4.53
C SER A 431 -0.52 -1.30 -3.08
N LEU A 432 0.39 -2.22 -2.77
CA LEU A 432 1.01 -2.38 -1.46
C LEU A 432 2.06 -1.29 -1.15
N TRP A 433 2.70 -0.76 -2.17
CA TRP A 433 3.69 0.32 -2.07
C TRP A 433 3.56 1.25 -3.26
N TYR A 434 4.13 2.45 -3.11
CA TYR A 434 4.15 3.43 -4.19
C TYR A 434 5.02 2.94 -5.34
N VAL A 435 4.42 2.72 -6.49
CA VAL A 435 5.10 2.44 -7.76
C VAL A 435 5.33 3.77 -8.48
N SER A 436 6.39 3.87 -9.26
CA SER A 436 6.62 5.07 -10.07
C SER A 436 5.46 5.32 -11.04
N ASP A 437 5.13 6.59 -11.29
CA ASP A 437 4.04 6.99 -12.20
C ASP A 437 4.09 6.27 -13.55
N ALA A 438 5.30 6.13 -14.10
CA ALA A 438 5.49 5.46 -15.39
C ALA A 438 5.21 3.95 -15.31
N GLY A 439 5.61 3.28 -14.22
CA GLY A 439 5.29 1.86 -13.98
C GLY A 439 3.79 1.66 -13.76
N THR A 440 3.15 2.54 -12.98
CA THR A 440 1.71 2.51 -12.78
C THR A 440 0.93 2.69 -14.08
N LEU A 441 1.31 3.68 -14.90
CA LEU A 441 0.74 3.91 -16.24
C LEU A 441 0.87 2.66 -17.12
N ALA A 442 2.04 2.00 -17.10
CA ALA A 442 2.30 0.78 -17.86
C ALA A 442 1.34 -0.35 -17.48
N LEU A 443 1.30 -0.67 -16.19
CA LEU A 443 0.46 -1.75 -15.67
C LEU A 443 -1.04 -1.47 -15.88
N MET A 444 -1.51 -0.25 -15.60
CA MET A 444 -2.91 0.09 -15.74
C MET A 444 -3.35 0.09 -17.20
N THR A 445 -2.52 0.61 -18.12
CA THR A 445 -2.81 0.55 -19.56
C THR A 445 -2.99 -0.89 -20.02
N GLU A 446 -2.10 -1.79 -19.62
CA GLU A 446 -2.18 -3.20 -19.99
C GLU A 446 -3.37 -3.90 -19.29
N PHE A 447 -3.62 -3.64 -18.00
CA PHE A 447 -4.74 -4.20 -17.26
C PHE A 447 -6.09 -3.91 -17.91
N TYR A 448 -6.36 -2.64 -18.27
CA TYR A 448 -7.59 -2.25 -18.94
C TYR A 448 -7.71 -2.86 -20.34
N GLN A 449 -6.58 -3.03 -21.03
CA GLN A 449 -6.55 -3.76 -22.30
C GLN A 449 -6.96 -5.21 -22.11
N GLN A 450 -6.38 -5.91 -21.14
CA GLN A 450 -6.67 -7.31 -20.88
C GLN A 450 -8.13 -7.52 -20.46
N LEU A 451 -8.70 -6.62 -19.68
CA LEU A 451 -10.13 -6.66 -19.34
C LEU A 451 -11.05 -6.60 -20.56
N LYS A 452 -10.61 -5.92 -21.64
CA LYS A 452 -11.41 -5.67 -22.84
C LYS A 452 -11.18 -6.69 -23.96
N ILE A 453 -9.97 -7.29 -24.05
CA ILE A 453 -9.58 -8.17 -25.17
C ILE A 453 -10.46 -9.41 -25.21
N ARG A 454 -11.23 -9.55 -26.30
CA ARG A 454 -11.95 -10.79 -26.59
C ARG A 454 -12.32 -10.96 -28.05
N LYS A 455 -12.23 -12.22 -28.47
CA LYS A 455 -12.99 -12.73 -29.62
C LYS A 455 -14.39 -13.13 -29.14
N PRO A 456 -15.39 -13.14 -30.01
CA PRO A 456 -16.79 -13.42 -29.63
C PRO A 456 -17.03 -14.71 -28.82
N ASN A 457 -16.17 -15.71 -28.97
CA ASN A 457 -16.29 -17.02 -28.33
C ASN A 457 -15.29 -17.26 -27.19
N ASP A 458 -14.50 -16.27 -26.81
CA ASP A 458 -13.55 -16.43 -25.70
C ASP A 458 -14.28 -16.59 -24.36
N PRO A 459 -13.73 -17.39 -23.44
CA PRO A 459 -14.30 -17.51 -22.09
C PRO A 459 -14.27 -16.16 -21.37
N PRO A 460 -15.16 -15.95 -20.39
CA PRO A 460 -15.17 -14.71 -19.63
C PRO A 460 -13.80 -14.47 -18.96
N ILE A 461 -13.29 -13.23 -19.06
CA ILE A 461 -12.09 -12.85 -18.31
C ILE A 461 -12.51 -12.40 -16.92
N ILE A 462 -11.83 -12.87 -15.92
CA ILE A 462 -11.99 -12.40 -14.56
C ILE A 462 -10.97 -11.28 -14.26
N LYS A 463 -11.29 -10.40 -13.32
CA LYS A 463 -10.42 -9.27 -12.94
C LYS A 463 -9.02 -9.72 -12.55
N ALA A 464 -8.91 -10.81 -11.79
CA ALA A 464 -7.62 -11.37 -11.39
C ALA A 464 -6.80 -11.91 -12.58
N GLU A 465 -7.44 -12.47 -13.60
CA GLU A 465 -6.72 -12.92 -14.81
C GLU A 465 -6.25 -11.74 -15.65
N ALA A 466 -7.04 -10.67 -15.76
CA ALA A 466 -6.62 -9.46 -16.45
C ALA A 466 -5.39 -8.82 -15.80
N LEU A 467 -5.37 -8.75 -14.45
CA LEU A 467 -4.20 -8.27 -13.71
C LEU A 467 -2.99 -9.20 -13.93
N ARG A 468 -3.21 -10.53 -13.86
CA ARG A 468 -2.17 -11.51 -14.11
C ARG A 468 -1.50 -11.30 -15.47
N GLN A 469 -2.30 -11.14 -16.53
CA GLN A 469 -1.76 -10.93 -17.88
C GLN A 469 -0.99 -9.61 -18.01
N ALA A 470 -1.45 -8.54 -17.35
CA ALA A 470 -0.72 -7.28 -17.31
C ALA A 470 0.63 -7.41 -16.59
N GLN A 471 0.66 -8.09 -15.44
CA GLN A 471 1.90 -8.35 -14.70
C GLN A 471 2.87 -9.24 -15.49
N ILE A 472 2.38 -10.26 -16.18
CA ILE A 472 3.20 -11.11 -17.05
C ILE A 472 3.78 -10.30 -18.23
N ALA A 473 3.03 -9.36 -18.79
CA ALA A 473 3.54 -8.52 -19.87
C ALA A 473 4.73 -7.67 -19.45
N GLU A 474 4.75 -7.17 -18.20
CA GLU A 474 5.91 -6.48 -17.63
C GLU A 474 7.08 -7.45 -17.35
N ILE A 475 6.82 -8.60 -16.73
CA ILE A 475 7.83 -9.64 -16.45
C ILE A 475 8.55 -10.07 -17.73
N GLU A 476 7.83 -10.22 -18.83
CA GLU A 476 8.35 -10.67 -20.13
C GLU A 476 8.92 -9.54 -20.99
N GLY A 477 8.97 -8.29 -20.48
CA GLY A 477 9.47 -7.15 -21.23
C GLY A 477 8.64 -6.76 -22.45
N LYS A 478 7.35 -7.14 -22.49
CA LYS A 478 6.40 -6.74 -23.53
C LYS A 478 5.92 -5.31 -23.38
N VAL A 479 6.10 -4.77 -22.19
CA VAL A 479 5.84 -3.37 -21.85
C VAL A 479 7.14 -2.80 -21.29
N THR A 480 7.67 -1.74 -21.92
CA THR A 480 8.93 -1.11 -21.53
C THR A 480 8.83 0.41 -21.61
N ILE A 481 9.73 1.08 -20.92
CA ILE A 481 9.92 2.52 -21.06
C ILE A 481 11.25 2.76 -21.76
N GLU A 482 11.19 3.32 -22.97
CA GLU A 482 12.37 3.63 -23.75
C GLU A 482 12.30 5.04 -24.35
N ARG A 483 13.37 5.81 -24.19
CA ARG A 483 13.52 7.15 -24.80
C ARG A 483 12.35 8.10 -24.51
N GLY A 484 11.79 8.06 -23.31
CA GLY A 484 10.63 8.87 -22.92
C GLY A 484 9.30 8.43 -23.55
N GLN A 485 9.19 7.17 -23.96
CA GLN A 485 7.97 6.55 -24.45
C GLN A 485 7.68 5.27 -23.67
N LEU A 486 6.42 5.08 -23.32
CA LEU A 486 5.91 3.78 -22.91
C LEU A 486 5.62 2.97 -24.17
N ARG A 487 6.31 1.85 -24.34
CA ARG A 487 6.15 0.91 -25.46
C ARG A 487 5.35 -0.29 -25.03
N SER A 488 4.38 -0.63 -25.85
CA SER A 488 3.57 -1.84 -25.70
C SER A 488 3.29 -2.48 -27.06
N ALA A 489 2.78 -3.70 -27.04
CA ALA A 489 2.39 -4.40 -28.28
C ALA A 489 1.35 -3.65 -29.13
N ARG A 490 0.74 -2.57 -28.59
CA ARG A 490 -0.35 -1.82 -29.25
C ARG A 490 -0.03 -0.38 -29.57
N GLY A 491 1.23 0.01 -29.43
CA GLY A 491 1.70 1.35 -29.78
C GLY A 491 2.43 2.03 -28.62
N ASP A 492 3.09 3.09 -28.99
CA ASP A 492 3.93 3.87 -28.08
C ASP A 492 3.14 5.06 -27.52
N ILE A 493 3.24 5.30 -26.23
CA ILE A 493 2.67 6.48 -25.53
C ILE A 493 3.81 7.38 -25.14
N PRO A 494 3.93 8.62 -25.67
CA PRO A 494 4.95 9.56 -25.25
C PRO A 494 4.73 9.98 -23.79
N LEU A 495 5.79 9.93 -22.98
CA LEU A 495 5.76 10.34 -21.58
C LEU A 495 6.06 11.84 -21.47
N PRO A 496 5.41 12.57 -20.53
CA PRO A 496 5.71 13.98 -20.30
C PRO A 496 7.15 14.19 -19.88
N PRO A 497 7.77 15.36 -20.21
CA PRO A 497 9.13 15.69 -19.78
C PRO A 497 9.29 15.75 -18.25
N SER A 498 8.20 15.94 -17.51
CA SER A 498 8.14 15.95 -16.04
C SER A 498 8.32 14.56 -15.41
N ILE A 499 8.07 13.49 -16.16
CA ILE A 499 8.45 12.15 -15.72
C ILE A 499 9.96 12.03 -15.92
N PRO A 500 10.73 11.69 -14.88
CA PRO A 500 12.17 11.53 -15.01
C PRO A 500 12.48 10.65 -16.21
N LYS A 501 13.36 11.15 -17.12
CA LYS A 501 13.81 10.38 -18.27
C LYS A 501 14.52 9.14 -17.75
N LEU A 502 13.77 8.07 -17.71
CA LEU A 502 14.29 6.75 -17.45
C LEU A 502 14.98 6.29 -18.75
N ASP A 503 16.30 6.35 -18.80
CA ASP A 503 17.03 5.63 -19.82
C ASP A 503 16.56 4.19 -19.75
N SER A 504 15.97 3.67 -20.85
CA SER A 504 15.44 2.33 -21.04
C SER A 504 15.27 1.52 -19.73
N LYS A 505 14.08 1.55 -19.11
CA LYS A 505 13.81 0.75 -17.92
C LYS A 505 13.09 -0.52 -18.32
N ASP A 506 13.74 -1.60 -17.94
CA ASP A 506 13.13 -2.90 -17.78
C ASP A 506 12.17 -2.84 -16.58
N LEU A 507 10.88 -3.03 -16.86
CA LEU A 507 9.83 -3.10 -15.83
C LEU A 507 9.68 -4.51 -15.23
N SER A 508 10.59 -5.44 -15.54
CA SER A 508 10.51 -6.85 -15.11
C SER A 508 10.77 -7.04 -13.61
N HIS A 509 11.38 -6.05 -12.93
CA HIS A 509 11.59 -6.13 -11.48
C HIS A 509 10.26 -6.09 -10.72
N PRO A 510 10.05 -6.94 -9.67
CA PRO A 510 8.79 -7.02 -8.90
C PRO A 510 8.31 -5.70 -8.30
N TYR A 511 9.19 -4.71 -8.13
CA TYR A 511 8.83 -3.36 -7.69
C TYR A 511 7.71 -2.74 -8.54
N TYR A 512 7.70 -2.97 -9.85
CA TYR A 512 6.78 -2.32 -10.77
C TYR A 512 5.41 -2.99 -10.82
N TRP A 513 5.36 -4.32 -10.82
CA TRP A 513 4.13 -5.07 -11.04
C TRP A 513 3.58 -5.81 -9.81
N ALA A 514 4.44 -6.25 -8.86
CA ALA A 514 3.99 -7.08 -7.73
C ALA A 514 3.29 -6.28 -6.62
N ALA A 515 3.35 -4.95 -6.67
CA ALA A 515 2.63 -4.07 -5.76
C ALA A 515 1.11 -4.27 -5.86
N PHE A 516 0.59 -4.44 -7.08
CA PHE A 516 -0.85 -4.43 -7.34
C PHE A 516 -1.50 -5.78 -7.06
N SER A 517 -2.67 -5.73 -6.44
CA SER A 517 -3.42 -6.92 -6.02
C SER A 517 -4.92 -6.69 -6.16
N ILE A 518 -5.65 -7.72 -6.62
CA ILE A 518 -7.11 -7.76 -6.50
C ILE A 518 -7.47 -8.10 -5.05
N ILE A 519 -8.35 -7.30 -4.47
CA ILE A 519 -8.89 -7.43 -3.13
C ILE A 519 -10.39 -7.67 -3.25
N GLY A 520 -10.92 -8.71 -2.61
CA GLY A 520 -12.31 -9.11 -2.73
C GLY A 520 -12.55 -10.07 -3.89
N SER A 521 -13.68 -9.95 -4.59
CA SER A 521 -14.12 -10.85 -5.65
C SER A 521 -13.20 -10.82 -6.90
N PRO A 522 -12.53 -11.91 -7.29
CA PRO A 522 -11.63 -11.92 -8.45
C PRO A 522 -12.34 -11.99 -9.80
N TRP A 523 -13.62 -12.41 -9.79
CA TRP A 523 -14.43 -12.64 -10.98
C TRP A 523 -15.30 -11.49 -11.39
#